data_114525fbd6175fd8c70a9c2049a68a53
#
_entry.id   114525fbd6175fd8c70a9c2049a68a53
#
_cell.length_a   1.000
_cell.length_b   1.000
_cell.length_c   1.000
_cell.angle_alpha   90.00
_cell.angle_beta   90.00
_cell.angle_gamma   90.00
#
_symmetry.space_group_name_H-M   'P 1'
#
loop_
_entity.id
_entity.type
_entity.pdbx_description
1 polymer ?
#
loop_
_entity_poly.entity_id
_entity_poly.type
_entity_poly.pdbx_seq_one_letter_code
_entity_poly.pdbx_strand_id
1 'polypeptide(L)'
;MFTGIIEAVGEIVALQPSGGDLRLRVKTNELDLGDVVLGDSIATNGVCLTVVELPGDGYWADVSVETLDNTTLRGWKVGTPVNLEKALTPQTRL
;
A
#
# COMPACT_ATOMS: atom_id res chain seq x y z
N MET A 1 8.87 10.54 1.58
CA MET A 1 8.60 11.03 2.95
C MET A 1 7.12 10.98 3.24
N PHE A 2 6.76 10.63 4.45
CA PHE A 2 5.37 10.63 4.91
C PHE A 2 5.18 11.67 6.00
N THR A 3 3.99 12.26 6.06
CA THR A 3 3.68 13.29 7.03
C THR A 3 3.02 12.74 8.29
N GLY A 4 2.57 11.50 8.25
CA GLY A 4 1.77 10.91 9.32
C GLY A 4 0.28 11.25 9.22
N ILE A 5 -0.12 11.97 8.17
CA ILE A 5 -1.52 12.36 7.99
C ILE A 5 -2.19 11.34 7.08
N ILE A 6 -3.25 10.71 7.59
CA ILE A 6 -4.00 9.71 6.85
C ILE A 6 -4.84 10.43 5.78
N GLU A 7 -4.67 10.04 4.52
CA GLU A 7 -5.38 10.67 3.40
C GLU A 7 -6.69 9.94 3.07
N ALA A 8 -6.75 8.64 3.32
CA ALA A 8 -7.93 7.84 3.02
C ALA A 8 -7.87 6.53 3.78
N VAL A 9 -8.99 5.82 3.82
CA VAL A 9 -9.07 4.45 4.34
C VAL A 9 -9.40 3.53 3.17
N GLY A 10 -8.51 2.57 2.91
CA GLY A 10 -8.72 1.56 1.89
C GLY A 10 -9.04 0.21 2.51
N GLU A 11 -8.97 -0.81 1.68
CA GLU A 11 -9.32 -2.17 2.09
C GLU A 11 -8.44 -3.18 1.37
N ILE A 12 -7.99 -4.20 2.08
CA ILE A 12 -7.30 -5.33 1.47
C ILE A 12 -8.32 -6.17 0.70
N VAL A 13 -8.09 -6.37 -0.59
CA VAL A 13 -9.01 -7.13 -1.42
C VAL A 13 -8.41 -8.42 -1.98
N ALA A 14 -7.09 -8.59 -1.90
CA ALA A 14 -6.44 -9.85 -2.29
C ALA A 14 -5.12 -10.02 -1.55
N LEU A 15 -4.79 -11.28 -1.24
CA LEU A 15 -3.53 -11.67 -0.61
C LEU A 15 -3.04 -12.91 -1.33
N GLN A 16 -1.86 -12.83 -1.96
CA GLN A 16 -1.30 -13.92 -2.76
C GLN A 16 0.10 -14.27 -2.26
N PRO A 17 0.26 -15.36 -1.52
CA PRO A 17 1.60 -15.82 -1.13
C PRO A 17 2.43 -16.17 -2.36
N SER A 18 3.71 -15.80 -2.33
CA SER A 18 4.62 -16.01 -3.45
C SER A 18 6.03 -16.32 -2.92
N GLY A 19 6.38 -17.61 -2.80
CA GLY A 19 7.71 -18.03 -2.42
C GLY A 19 8.20 -17.54 -1.07
N GLY A 20 7.31 -17.41 -0.08
CA GLY A 20 7.63 -16.86 1.23
C GLY A 20 7.33 -15.37 1.34
N ASP A 21 7.29 -14.66 0.24
CA ASP A 21 6.85 -13.27 0.18
C ASP A 21 5.33 -13.23 0.00
N LEU A 22 4.76 -12.02 0.02
CA LEU A 22 3.34 -11.81 -0.13
C LEU A 22 3.09 -10.71 -1.15
N ARG A 23 2.20 -10.97 -2.11
CA ARG A 23 1.67 -9.91 -2.97
C ARG A 23 0.27 -9.59 -2.49
N LEU A 24 -0.03 -8.30 -2.29
CA LEU A 24 -1.35 -7.89 -1.84
C LEU A 24 -1.93 -6.81 -2.74
N ARG A 25 -3.26 -6.78 -2.78
CA ARG A 25 -3.98 -5.75 -3.51
C ARG A 25 -4.80 -4.93 -2.53
N VAL A 26 -4.70 -3.61 -2.65
CA VAL A 26 -5.44 -2.65 -1.84
C VAL A 26 -6.39 -1.87 -2.75
N LYS A 27 -7.66 -1.82 -2.35
CA LYS A 27 -8.64 -0.92 -2.94
C LYS A 27 -8.56 0.40 -2.18
N THR A 28 -8.34 1.50 -2.88
CA THR A 28 -8.00 2.76 -2.23
C THR A 28 -9.18 3.68 -1.98
N ASN A 29 -10.37 3.32 -2.46
CA ASN A 29 -11.59 4.11 -2.27
C ASN A 29 -11.40 5.57 -2.73
N GLU A 30 -11.26 6.52 -1.79
CA GLU A 30 -11.19 7.94 -2.10
C GLU A 30 -9.80 8.47 -2.37
N LEU A 31 -8.75 7.65 -2.20
CA LEU A 31 -7.38 8.11 -2.44
C LEU A 31 -7.17 8.31 -3.95
N ASP A 32 -6.77 9.53 -4.33
CA ASP A 32 -6.48 9.82 -5.72
C ASP A 32 -5.15 9.20 -6.12
N LEU A 33 -5.18 8.31 -7.09
CA LEU A 33 -4.00 7.62 -7.63
C LEU A 33 -3.53 8.22 -8.96
N GLY A 34 -4.12 9.34 -9.40
CA GLY A 34 -3.79 9.91 -10.70
C GLY A 34 -2.34 10.35 -10.84
N ASP A 35 -1.67 10.64 -9.74
CA ASP A 35 -0.26 11.04 -9.74
C ASP A 35 0.68 9.94 -9.21
N VAL A 36 0.16 8.72 -9.02
CA VAL A 36 0.95 7.59 -8.55
C VAL A 36 1.46 6.80 -9.74
N VAL A 37 2.75 6.46 -9.73
CA VAL A 37 3.38 5.65 -10.77
C VAL A 37 4.00 4.40 -10.13
N LEU A 38 4.30 3.41 -10.96
CA LEU A 38 4.97 2.19 -10.49
C LEU A 38 6.29 2.57 -9.81
N GLY A 39 6.57 1.94 -8.68
CA GLY A 39 7.74 2.24 -7.87
C GLY A 39 7.50 3.26 -6.76
N ASP A 40 6.38 3.96 -6.78
CA ASP A 40 6.03 4.87 -5.70
C ASP A 40 5.72 4.10 -4.42
N SER A 41 5.84 4.78 -3.28
CA SER A 41 5.55 4.19 -1.98
C SER A 41 4.24 4.74 -1.43
N ILE A 42 3.44 3.86 -0.83
CA ILE A 42 2.22 4.23 -0.11
C ILE A 42 2.29 3.62 1.28
N ALA A 43 2.16 4.45 2.31
CA ALA A 43 2.07 3.95 3.68
C ALA A 43 0.68 3.33 3.88
N THR A 44 0.67 2.06 4.23
CA THR A 44 -0.54 1.27 4.39
C THR A 44 -0.56 0.77 5.84
N ASN A 45 -1.40 1.34 6.68
CA ASN A 45 -1.35 1.16 8.15
C ASN A 45 0.05 1.41 8.72
N GLY A 46 0.74 2.42 8.17
CA GLY A 46 2.09 2.79 8.62
C GLY A 46 3.20 1.94 8.02
N VAL A 47 2.88 0.92 7.22
CA VAL A 47 3.88 0.09 6.53
C VAL A 47 4.10 0.66 5.14
N CYS A 48 5.34 1.01 4.81
CA CYS A 48 5.70 1.55 3.52
C CYS A 48 5.72 0.43 2.48
N LEU A 49 4.78 0.47 1.52
CA LEU A 49 4.67 -0.54 0.48
C LEU A 49 4.95 0.09 -0.89
N THR A 50 5.67 -0.65 -1.74
CA THR A 50 6.01 -0.19 -3.08
C THR A 50 4.99 -0.67 -4.08
N VAL A 51 4.46 0.25 -4.88
CA VAL A 51 3.46 -0.04 -5.90
C VAL A 51 4.11 -0.79 -7.06
N VAL A 52 3.58 -1.97 -7.38
CA VAL A 52 4.09 -2.80 -8.48
C VAL A 52 3.09 -2.92 -9.64
N GLU A 53 1.82 -2.58 -9.40
CA GLU A 53 0.80 -2.60 -10.44
C GLU A 53 -0.34 -1.66 -10.06
N LEU A 54 -0.95 -1.01 -11.07
CA LEU A 54 -2.05 -0.06 -10.86
C LEU A 54 -3.25 -0.51 -11.68
N PRO A 55 -4.17 -1.29 -11.07
CA PRO A 55 -5.33 -1.82 -11.80
C PRO A 55 -6.47 -0.81 -12.05
N GLY A 56 -6.42 0.38 -11.43
CA GLY A 56 -7.42 1.42 -11.65
C GLY A 56 -8.23 1.80 -10.42
N ASP A 57 -8.43 0.89 -9.49
CA ASP A 57 -9.19 1.15 -8.26
C ASP A 57 -8.33 1.02 -7.01
N GLY A 58 -7.03 0.84 -7.18
CA GLY A 58 -6.10 0.66 -6.09
C GLY A 58 -4.72 0.31 -6.59
N TYR A 59 -3.99 -0.49 -5.82
CA TYR A 59 -2.64 -0.88 -6.21
C TYR A 59 -2.32 -2.28 -5.69
N TRP A 60 -1.36 -2.92 -6.39
CA TRP A 60 -0.71 -4.14 -5.92
C TRP A 60 0.65 -3.78 -5.35
N ALA A 61 1.05 -4.47 -4.30
CA ALA A 61 2.37 -4.32 -3.69
C ALA A 61 2.95 -5.69 -3.36
N ASP A 62 4.27 -5.81 -3.49
CA ASP A 62 4.99 -7.00 -3.05
C ASP A 62 5.61 -6.71 -1.68
N VAL A 63 5.47 -7.65 -0.77
CA VAL A 63 5.95 -7.53 0.61
C VAL A 63 6.89 -8.69 0.89
N SER A 64 8.11 -8.38 1.31
CA SER A 64 9.11 -9.41 1.63
C SER A 64 8.78 -10.09 2.95
N VAL A 65 9.31 -11.30 3.14
CA VAL A 65 9.16 -12.02 4.40
C VAL A 65 9.72 -11.22 5.57
N GLU A 66 10.78 -10.47 5.37
CA GLU A 66 11.35 -9.61 6.40
C GLU A 66 10.35 -8.56 6.87
N THR A 67 9.67 -7.90 5.94
CA THR A 67 8.63 -6.93 6.26
C THR A 67 7.45 -7.59 6.96
N LEU A 68 7.06 -8.80 6.52
CA LEU A 68 5.99 -9.56 7.17
C LEU A 68 6.34 -9.86 8.63
N ASP A 69 7.59 -10.20 8.90
CA ASP A 69 8.02 -10.56 10.26
C ASP A 69 8.13 -9.37 11.19
N ASN A 70 8.37 -8.18 10.65
CA ASN A 70 8.65 -6.98 11.44
C ASN A 70 7.47 -6.01 11.53
N THR A 71 6.30 -6.37 11.01
CA THR A 71 5.12 -5.51 11.01
C THR A 71 3.87 -6.30 11.41
N THR A 72 2.74 -5.58 11.52
CA THR A 72 1.44 -6.22 11.80
C THR A 72 0.82 -6.86 10.55
N LEU A 73 1.50 -6.82 9.42
CA LEU A 73 0.94 -7.18 8.11
C LEU A 73 0.52 -8.66 8.04
N ARG A 74 1.17 -9.54 8.80
CA ARG A 74 0.78 -10.96 8.83
C ARG A 74 -0.65 -11.18 9.32
N GLY A 75 -1.19 -10.25 10.10
CA GLY A 75 -2.56 -10.32 10.59
C GLY A 75 -3.60 -9.77 9.64
N TRP A 76 -3.18 -9.23 8.51
CA TRP A 76 -4.13 -8.66 7.56
C TRP A 76 -4.84 -9.75 6.77
N LYS A 77 -6.10 -9.51 6.47
CA LYS A 77 -6.97 -10.43 5.73
C LYS A 77 -7.71 -9.66 4.66
N VAL A 78 -8.28 -10.38 3.70
CA VAL A 78 -9.24 -9.77 2.78
C VAL A 78 -10.36 -9.13 3.59
N GLY A 79 -10.64 -7.85 3.32
CA GLY A 79 -11.61 -7.08 4.09
C GLY A 79 -10.99 -6.20 5.17
N THR A 80 -9.71 -6.37 5.51
CA THR A 80 -9.06 -5.53 6.52
C THR A 80 -9.01 -4.09 6.05
N PRO A 81 -9.54 -3.12 6.83
CA PRO A 81 -9.40 -1.71 6.50
C PRO A 81 -7.96 -1.25 6.77
N VAL A 82 -7.45 -0.38 5.91
CA VAL A 82 -6.09 0.12 6.04
C VAL A 82 -6.06 1.63 5.85
N ASN A 83 -5.33 2.32 6.71
CA ASN A 83 -5.10 3.75 6.59
C ASN A 83 -4.04 3.99 5.51
N LEU A 84 -4.28 4.94 4.62
CA LEU A 84 -3.44 5.18 3.46
C LEU A 84 -2.88 6.59 3.46
N GLU A 85 -1.60 6.69 3.12
CA GLU A 85 -0.92 7.96 2.93
C GLU A 85 0.08 7.80 1.78
N LYS A 86 -0.01 8.69 0.77
CA LYS A 86 0.95 8.69 -0.34
C LYS A 86 2.25 9.35 0.12
N ALA A 87 3.38 8.86 -0.40
CA ALA A 87 4.66 9.49 -0.13
C ALA A 87 4.73 10.87 -0.80
N LEU A 88 5.34 11.84 -0.12
CA LEU A 88 5.64 13.12 -0.72
C LEU A 88 6.81 12.97 -1.68
N THR A 89 6.71 13.63 -2.83
CA THR A 89 7.81 13.70 -3.80
C THR A 89 8.11 15.15 -4.13
N PRO A 90 9.37 15.48 -4.43
CA PRO A 90 9.72 16.87 -4.74
C PRO A 90 8.98 17.42 -5.95
N GLN A 91 8.61 16.56 -6.89
CA GLN A 91 8.02 16.99 -8.16
C GLN A 91 6.51 17.24 -8.05
N THR A 92 5.83 16.54 -7.15
CA THR A 92 4.37 16.48 -7.19
C THR A 92 3.68 17.00 -5.95
N ARG A 93 4.39 17.14 -4.85
CA ARG A 93 3.78 17.44 -3.54
C ARG A 93 4.27 18.72 -2.91
N LEU A 94 5.07 19.49 -3.59
CA LEU A 94 5.59 20.75 -3.07
C LEU A 94 4.84 21.93 -3.65
#